data_fb64f7bdd0cf3daa5cf718b796a6a436
#
_entry.id   fb64f7bdd0cf3daa5cf718b796a6a436
#
_cell.length_a   1.000
_cell.length_b   1.000
_cell.length_c   1.000
_cell.angle_alpha   90.00
_cell.angle_beta   90.00
_cell.angle_gamma   90.00
#
_symmetry.space_group_name_H-M   'P 1'
#
loop_
_entity.id
_entity.type
_entity.pdbx_description
1 polymer ?
#
loop_
_entity_poly.entity_id
_entity_poly.type
_entity_poly.pdbx_seq_one_letter_code
_entity_poly.pdbx_strand_id
1 'polypeptide(L)'
;MKYKIAIFDMDGTILNTLDDLADSMNHCLRARGLAERSLQEIRTFLGNGIHRLVECSVPDGTDAETLEKVYQDFLIYYKDHCAIKTCPYEGIPQVLQSLRRAGVLTAVVSNKADYAVKILCEDYFDGQFDFSVGELEGRRRKPYPDSVDAVMENFRIAKKDAVYIGDSEVDFQTAQNAGVDVI
;
A
#
# COMPACT_ATOMS: atom_id res chain seq x y z
N MET A 1 5.70 5.39 26.47
CA MET A 1 6.11 5.73 25.10
C MET A 1 5.49 7.05 24.67
N LYS A 2 6.08 7.73 23.69
CA LYS A 2 5.54 9.01 23.16
C LYS A 2 4.22 8.77 22.41
N TYR A 3 4.16 7.70 21.57
CA TYR A 3 3.01 7.43 20.71
C TYR A 3 2.13 6.31 21.26
N LYS A 4 0.82 6.41 20.99
CA LYS A 4 -0.20 5.41 21.33
C LYS A 4 -0.56 4.54 20.13
N ILE A 5 -0.29 5.03 18.91
CA ILE A 5 -0.52 4.30 17.65
C ILE A 5 0.62 4.54 16.67
N ALA A 6 1.03 3.48 15.97
CA ALA A 6 1.93 3.51 14.82
C ALA A 6 1.13 3.10 13.57
N ILE A 7 1.11 3.97 12.57
CA ILE A 7 0.41 3.78 11.30
C ILE A 7 1.46 3.55 10.23
N PHE A 8 1.38 2.43 9.53
CA PHE A 8 2.36 2.02 8.53
C PHE A 8 1.78 2.10 7.12
N ASP A 9 2.57 2.54 6.15
CA ASP A 9 2.34 2.13 4.77
C ASP A 9 2.67 0.63 4.60
N MET A 10 2.30 0.06 3.45
CA MET A 10 2.51 -1.35 3.16
C MET A 10 3.66 -1.58 2.19
N ASP A 11 3.48 -1.15 0.94
CA ASP A 11 4.39 -1.46 -0.17
C ASP A 11 5.70 -0.65 -0.03
N GLY A 12 6.84 -1.34 0.15
CA GLY A 12 8.12 -0.68 0.39
C GLY A 12 8.44 -0.40 1.86
N THR A 13 7.43 -0.42 2.74
CA THR A 13 7.59 -0.13 4.18
C THR A 13 7.57 -1.40 5.02
N ILE A 14 6.49 -2.18 5.00
CA ILE A 14 6.38 -3.42 5.78
C ILE A 14 6.49 -4.68 4.93
N LEU A 15 6.16 -4.61 3.64
CA LEU A 15 6.24 -5.72 2.69
C LEU A 15 7.03 -5.33 1.44
N ASN A 16 7.91 -6.23 0.98
CA ASN A 16 8.45 -6.19 -0.36
C ASN A 16 7.47 -6.88 -1.30
N THR A 17 6.70 -6.08 -2.02
CA THR A 17 5.64 -6.51 -2.94
C THR A 17 6.01 -6.32 -4.41
N LEU A 18 7.22 -5.83 -4.68
CA LEU A 18 7.65 -5.36 -6.00
C LEU A 18 7.60 -6.45 -7.06
N ASP A 19 8.06 -7.66 -6.73
CA ASP A 19 8.14 -8.77 -7.70
C ASP A 19 6.74 -9.21 -8.15
N ASP A 20 5.79 -9.36 -7.22
CA ASP A 20 4.41 -9.77 -7.56
C ASP A 20 3.66 -8.69 -8.34
N LEU A 21 3.91 -7.42 -8.05
CA LEU A 21 3.38 -6.30 -8.82
C LEU A 21 3.95 -6.27 -10.25
N ALA A 22 5.26 -6.48 -10.40
CA ALA A 22 5.92 -6.50 -11.69
C ALA A 22 5.49 -7.70 -12.55
N ASP A 23 5.45 -8.90 -11.96
CA ASP A 23 5.02 -10.11 -12.66
C ASP A 23 3.57 -9.99 -13.12
N SER A 24 2.68 -9.47 -12.26
CA SER A 24 1.27 -9.28 -12.60
C SER A 24 1.08 -8.23 -13.70
N MET A 25 1.80 -7.11 -13.63
CA MET A 25 1.75 -6.08 -14.66
C MET A 25 2.25 -6.63 -16.00
N ASN A 26 3.39 -7.29 -16.02
CA ASN A 26 3.97 -7.87 -17.23
C ASN A 26 3.11 -9.00 -17.81
N HIS A 27 2.42 -9.77 -16.97
CA HIS A 27 1.41 -10.72 -17.43
C HIS A 27 0.31 -10.02 -18.24
N CYS A 28 -0.26 -8.93 -17.70
CA CYS A 28 -1.34 -8.19 -18.37
C CYS A 28 -0.86 -7.48 -19.65
N LEU A 29 0.36 -6.92 -19.64
CA LEU A 29 0.95 -6.30 -20.83
C LEU A 29 1.16 -7.32 -21.95
N ARG A 30 1.76 -8.48 -21.64
CA ARG A 30 1.96 -9.58 -22.62
C ARG A 30 0.65 -10.08 -23.21
N ALA A 31 -0.38 -10.27 -22.40
CA ALA A 31 -1.69 -10.74 -22.84
C ALA A 31 -2.32 -9.81 -23.90
N ARG A 32 -1.89 -8.54 -23.93
CA ARG A 32 -2.36 -7.54 -24.88
C ARG A 32 -1.34 -7.17 -25.96
N GLY A 33 -0.22 -7.91 -26.05
CA GLY A 33 0.84 -7.64 -27.03
C GLY A 33 1.59 -6.34 -26.78
N LEU A 34 1.54 -5.81 -25.56
CA LEU A 34 2.27 -4.61 -25.15
C LEU A 34 3.67 -4.98 -24.62
N ALA A 35 4.61 -4.05 -24.71
CA ALA A 35 5.96 -4.25 -24.21
C ALA A 35 5.97 -4.37 -22.68
N GLU A 36 6.73 -5.33 -22.17
CA GLU A 36 6.95 -5.53 -20.74
C GLU A 36 7.81 -4.40 -20.16
N ARG A 37 7.68 -4.20 -18.86
CA ARG A 37 8.48 -3.25 -18.07
C ARG A 37 9.50 -4.00 -17.22
N SER A 38 10.67 -3.41 -17.10
CA SER A 38 11.69 -3.88 -16.16
C SER A 38 11.23 -3.68 -14.71
N LEU A 39 11.79 -4.45 -13.80
CA LEU A 39 11.55 -4.30 -12.36
C LEU A 39 11.88 -2.87 -11.88
N GLN A 40 12.94 -2.27 -12.44
CA GLN A 40 13.35 -0.91 -12.10
C GLN A 40 12.29 0.14 -12.52
N GLU A 41 11.71 0.00 -13.71
CA GLU A 41 10.63 0.88 -14.16
C GLU A 41 9.41 0.73 -13.26
N ILE A 42 8.94 -0.50 -13.02
CA ILE A 42 7.79 -0.77 -12.13
C ILE A 42 8.02 -0.13 -10.76
N ARG A 43 9.22 -0.25 -10.20
CA ARG A 43 9.56 0.37 -8.90
C ARG A 43 9.29 1.88 -8.89
N THR A 44 9.58 2.58 -9.99
CA THR A 44 9.36 4.04 -10.08
C THR A 44 7.89 4.43 -10.25
N PHE A 45 7.02 3.49 -10.60
CA PHE A 45 5.60 3.72 -10.83
C PHE A 45 4.74 3.48 -9.57
N LEU A 46 5.34 2.91 -8.51
CA LEU A 46 4.64 2.57 -7.27
C LEU A 46 4.33 3.78 -6.38
N GLY A 47 3.49 3.58 -5.38
CA GLY A 47 3.12 4.59 -4.37
C GLY A 47 1.83 5.37 -4.66
N ASN A 48 1.41 5.46 -5.92
CA ASN A 48 0.24 6.25 -6.35
C ASN A 48 -0.98 5.40 -6.77
N GLY A 49 -1.05 4.16 -6.28
CA GLY A 49 -2.16 3.23 -6.55
C GLY A 49 -2.06 2.51 -7.89
N ILE A 50 -2.93 1.50 -8.07
CA ILE A 50 -2.87 0.57 -9.22
C ILE A 50 -3.16 1.31 -10.54
N HIS A 51 -4.12 2.24 -10.56
CA HIS A 51 -4.45 2.96 -11.80
C HIS A 51 -3.22 3.69 -12.34
N ARG A 52 -2.46 4.37 -11.47
CA ARG A 52 -1.21 5.06 -11.86
C ARG A 52 -0.12 4.09 -12.31
N LEU A 53 0.01 2.94 -11.67
CA LEU A 53 0.92 1.88 -12.09
C LEU A 53 0.61 1.45 -13.53
N VAL A 54 -0.66 1.21 -13.85
CA VAL A 54 -1.08 0.83 -15.20
C VAL A 54 -0.80 1.95 -16.21
N GLU A 55 -1.19 3.20 -15.91
CA GLU A 55 -0.93 4.37 -16.78
C GLU A 55 0.55 4.50 -17.15
N CYS A 56 1.44 4.34 -16.17
CA CYS A 56 2.88 4.42 -16.40
C CYS A 56 3.45 3.19 -17.12
N SER A 57 2.77 2.06 -17.04
CA SER A 57 3.24 0.79 -17.61
C SER A 57 2.88 0.62 -19.09
N VAL A 58 1.76 1.18 -19.54
CA VAL A 58 1.38 1.12 -20.95
C VAL A 58 2.22 2.10 -21.80
N PRO A 59 2.40 1.87 -23.12
CA PRO A 59 3.07 2.83 -24.00
C PRO A 59 2.37 4.19 -24.06
N ASP A 60 3.15 5.24 -24.25
CA ASP A 60 2.60 6.58 -24.49
C ASP A 60 1.64 6.59 -25.68
N GLY A 61 0.49 7.26 -25.51
CA GLY A 61 -0.53 7.33 -26.54
C GLY A 61 -1.47 6.11 -26.59
N THR A 62 -1.38 5.18 -25.63
CA THR A 62 -2.37 4.11 -25.47
C THR A 62 -3.75 4.74 -25.25
N ASP A 63 -4.75 4.29 -26.02
CA ASP A 63 -6.13 4.77 -25.89
C ASP A 63 -6.77 4.38 -24.54
N ALA A 64 -7.76 5.16 -24.12
CA ALA A 64 -8.41 4.99 -22.81
C ALA A 64 -9.10 3.62 -22.67
N GLU A 65 -9.62 3.05 -23.75
CA GLU A 65 -10.28 1.74 -23.72
C GLU A 65 -9.26 0.62 -23.45
N THR A 66 -8.10 0.67 -24.09
CA THR A 66 -7.01 -0.28 -23.87
C THR A 66 -6.45 -0.16 -22.48
N LEU A 67 -6.23 1.08 -21.99
CA LEU A 67 -5.76 1.34 -20.62
C LEU A 67 -6.73 0.74 -19.59
N GLU A 68 -8.02 0.99 -19.73
CA GLU A 68 -9.03 0.45 -18.82
C GLU A 68 -9.06 -1.09 -18.83
N LYS A 69 -8.91 -1.70 -20.01
CA LYS A 69 -8.83 -3.16 -20.10
C LYS A 69 -7.60 -3.74 -19.40
N VAL A 70 -6.43 -3.10 -19.52
CA VAL A 70 -5.22 -3.51 -18.78
C VAL A 70 -5.44 -3.37 -17.28
N TYR A 71 -6.08 -2.28 -16.85
CA TYR A 71 -6.40 -2.04 -15.45
C TYR A 71 -7.32 -3.13 -14.87
N GLN A 72 -8.39 -3.48 -15.57
CA GLN A 72 -9.31 -4.53 -15.13
C GLN A 72 -8.65 -5.92 -15.12
N ASP A 73 -7.85 -6.25 -16.14
CA ASP A 73 -7.09 -7.50 -16.17
C ASP A 73 -6.12 -7.59 -14.99
N PHE A 74 -5.44 -6.46 -14.67
CA PHE A 74 -4.54 -6.40 -13.54
C PHE A 74 -5.26 -6.66 -12.20
N LEU A 75 -6.40 -6.00 -11.96
CA LEU A 75 -7.18 -6.21 -10.74
C LEU A 75 -7.57 -7.68 -10.55
N ILE A 76 -8.02 -8.32 -11.64
CA ILE A 76 -8.42 -9.73 -11.62
C ILE A 76 -7.22 -10.63 -11.36
N TYR A 77 -6.13 -10.44 -12.09
CA TYR A 77 -4.95 -11.31 -11.98
C TYR A 77 -4.21 -11.14 -10.66
N TYR A 78 -3.99 -9.88 -10.25
CA TYR A 78 -3.25 -9.56 -9.02
C TYR A 78 -3.94 -10.08 -7.76
N LYS A 79 -5.26 -10.19 -7.76
CA LYS A 79 -6.03 -10.72 -6.63
C LYS A 79 -5.52 -12.09 -6.17
N ASP A 80 -5.21 -12.96 -7.12
CA ASP A 80 -4.77 -14.34 -6.85
C ASP A 80 -3.24 -14.48 -6.86
N HIS A 81 -2.49 -13.41 -7.17
CA HIS A 81 -1.04 -13.44 -7.36
C HIS A 81 -0.28 -12.41 -6.49
N CYS A 82 -0.95 -11.75 -5.54
CA CYS A 82 -0.32 -10.69 -4.74
C CYS A 82 0.54 -11.19 -3.57
N ALA A 83 0.59 -12.51 -3.33
CA ALA A 83 1.27 -13.11 -2.19
C ALA A 83 2.17 -14.32 -2.59
N ILE A 84 2.74 -14.31 -3.79
CA ILE A 84 3.58 -15.41 -4.30
C ILE A 84 5.06 -15.20 -3.92
N LYS A 85 5.60 -14.01 -4.18
CA LYS A 85 6.97 -13.59 -3.89
C LYS A 85 7.03 -12.51 -2.81
N THR A 86 5.91 -11.90 -2.50
CA THR A 86 5.77 -10.90 -1.45
C THR A 86 6.27 -11.47 -0.12
N CYS A 87 7.04 -10.68 0.61
CA CYS A 87 7.53 -11.07 1.94
C CYS A 87 7.71 -9.84 2.83
N PRO A 88 7.59 -9.99 4.16
CA PRO A 88 7.93 -8.94 5.11
C PRO A 88 9.40 -8.54 5.01
N TYR A 89 9.69 -7.24 5.16
CA TYR A 89 11.06 -6.82 5.37
C TYR A 89 11.60 -7.37 6.70
N GLU A 90 12.91 -7.63 6.72
CA GLU A 90 13.58 -8.14 7.91
C GLU A 90 13.36 -7.19 9.10
N GLY A 91 12.99 -7.74 10.25
CA GLY A 91 12.76 -7.01 11.48
C GLY A 91 11.32 -6.48 11.66
N ILE A 92 10.50 -6.41 10.63
CA ILE A 92 9.12 -5.88 10.75
C ILE A 92 8.27 -6.70 11.73
N PRO A 93 8.21 -8.05 11.68
CA PRO A 93 7.44 -8.83 12.66
C PRO A 93 7.89 -8.57 14.10
N GLN A 94 9.20 -8.41 14.33
CA GLN A 94 9.76 -8.12 15.65
C GLN A 94 9.39 -6.71 16.15
N VAL A 95 9.37 -5.73 15.26
CA VAL A 95 8.93 -4.35 15.56
C VAL A 95 7.45 -4.36 15.97
N LEU A 96 6.58 -4.98 15.18
CA LEU A 96 5.15 -5.09 15.49
C LEU A 96 4.91 -5.77 16.85
N GLN A 97 5.60 -6.89 17.11
CA GLN A 97 5.50 -7.57 18.38
C GLN A 97 5.97 -6.68 19.56
N SER A 98 7.02 -5.89 19.35
CA SER A 98 7.54 -4.98 20.37
C SER A 98 6.59 -3.82 20.67
N LEU A 99 5.98 -3.24 19.63
CA LEU A 99 4.96 -2.21 19.77
C LEU A 99 3.75 -2.73 20.55
N ARG A 100 3.28 -3.92 20.19
CA ARG A 100 2.15 -4.57 20.85
C ARG A 100 2.41 -4.86 22.32
N ARG A 101 3.61 -5.37 22.66
CA ARG A 101 4.03 -5.57 24.07
C ARG A 101 4.08 -4.27 24.87
N ALA A 102 4.37 -3.17 24.19
CA ALA A 102 4.41 -1.84 24.80
C ALA A 102 3.03 -1.16 24.87
N GLY A 103 1.96 -1.84 24.42
CA GLY A 103 0.59 -1.31 24.41
C GLY A 103 0.37 -0.22 23.36
N VAL A 104 1.19 -0.18 22.29
CA VAL A 104 1.01 0.70 21.14
C VAL A 104 0.17 -0.01 20.09
N LEU A 105 -0.92 0.62 19.68
CA LEU A 105 -1.76 0.14 18.59
C LEU A 105 -1.02 0.23 17.26
N THR A 106 -1.37 -0.64 16.33
CA THR A 106 -0.77 -0.69 15.00
C THR A 106 -1.82 -0.68 13.91
N ALA A 107 -1.60 0.12 12.87
CA ALA A 107 -2.51 0.22 11.74
C ALA A 107 -1.75 0.23 10.41
N VAL A 108 -2.43 -0.21 9.33
CA VAL A 108 -1.94 -0.07 7.95
C VAL A 108 -2.83 0.91 7.20
N VAL A 109 -2.22 1.86 6.49
CA VAL A 109 -2.87 2.80 5.56
C VAL A 109 -2.09 2.82 4.26
N SER A 110 -2.67 2.29 3.18
CA SER A 110 -1.98 2.15 1.88
C SER A 110 -2.85 2.60 0.71
N ASN A 111 -2.21 3.01 -0.39
CA ASN A 111 -2.85 3.24 -1.69
C ASN A 111 -3.08 1.94 -2.50
N LYS A 112 -2.72 0.80 -1.91
CA LYS A 112 -3.03 -0.53 -2.43
C LYS A 112 -4.53 -0.81 -2.31
N ALA A 113 -5.10 -1.59 -3.24
CA ALA A 113 -6.50 -2.02 -3.15
C ALA A 113 -6.82 -2.65 -1.79
N ASP A 114 -7.92 -2.27 -1.16
CA ASP A 114 -8.26 -2.69 0.22
C ASP A 114 -8.31 -4.21 0.40
N TYR A 115 -8.85 -4.94 -0.58
CA TYR A 115 -8.85 -6.41 -0.53
C TYR A 115 -7.45 -7.00 -0.42
N ALA A 116 -6.47 -6.45 -1.16
CA ALA A 116 -5.09 -6.94 -1.13
C ALA A 116 -4.40 -6.57 0.19
N VAL A 117 -4.68 -5.39 0.75
CA VAL A 117 -4.20 -5.01 2.09
C VAL A 117 -4.69 -6.01 3.14
N LYS A 118 -5.98 -6.40 3.09
CA LYS A 118 -6.56 -7.37 4.03
C LYS A 118 -5.91 -8.74 3.91
N ILE A 119 -5.81 -9.27 2.69
CA ILE A 119 -5.16 -10.57 2.43
C ILE A 119 -3.73 -10.57 2.97
N LEU A 120 -2.93 -9.57 2.59
CA LEU A 120 -1.51 -9.51 2.97
C LEU A 120 -1.31 -9.30 4.48
N CYS A 121 -2.18 -8.53 5.14
CA CYS A 121 -2.14 -8.40 6.60
C CYS A 121 -2.46 -9.72 7.30
N GLU A 122 -3.42 -10.49 6.80
CA GLU A 122 -3.78 -11.79 7.34
C GLU A 122 -2.67 -12.82 7.13
N ASP A 123 -2.16 -12.94 5.88
CA ASP A 123 -1.17 -13.96 5.51
C ASP A 123 0.19 -13.76 6.19
N TYR A 124 0.65 -12.51 6.34
CA TYR A 124 2.02 -12.25 6.81
C TYR A 124 2.10 -11.75 8.25
N PHE A 125 1.02 -11.23 8.83
CA PHE A 125 1.07 -10.58 10.13
C PHE A 125 0.04 -11.11 11.15
N ASP A 126 -0.80 -12.06 10.80
CA ASP A 126 -1.71 -12.83 11.69
C ASP A 126 -2.24 -12.01 12.89
N GLY A 127 -3.09 -11.03 12.62
CA GLY A 127 -3.72 -10.21 13.66
C GLY A 127 -2.77 -9.29 14.43
N GLN A 128 -1.56 -9.02 13.90
CA GLN A 128 -0.64 -8.05 14.52
C GLN A 128 -1.04 -6.59 14.27
N PHE A 129 -1.94 -6.33 13.30
CA PHE A 129 -2.50 -5.02 13.07
C PHE A 129 -3.91 -4.91 13.66
N ASP A 130 -4.15 -3.86 14.45
CA ASP A 130 -5.46 -3.55 15.05
C ASP A 130 -6.42 -2.93 14.03
N PHE A 131 -5.89 -2.37 12.94
CA PHE A 131 -6.65 -1.79 11.83
C PHE A 131 -5.84 -1.87 10.53
N SER A 132 -6.52 -2.11 9.42
CA SER A 132 -5.90 -2.05 8.09
C SER A 132 -6.89 -1.49 7.08
N VAL A 133 -6.42 -0.59 6.20
CA VAL A 133 -7.23 0.01 5.15
C VAL A 133 -6.38 0.32 3.93
N GLY A 134 -6.90 -0.05 2.78
CA GLY A 134 -6.38 0.29 1.46
C GLY A 134 -7.22 1.36 0.77
N GLU A 135 -7.10 1.40 -0.57
CA GLU A 135 -7.92 2.25 -1.42
C GLU A 135 -9.37 1.74 -1.43
N LEU A 136 -10.30 2.65 -1.11
CA LEU A 136 -11.74 2.40 -1.08
C LEU A 136 -12.47 3.43 -1.92
N GLU A 137 -13.52 3.01 -2.60
CA GLU A 137 -14.41 3.91 -3.33
C GLU A 137 -15.01 4.96 -2.38
N GLY A 138 -15.05 6.21 -2.82
CA GLY A 138 -15.58 7.33 -2.04
C GLY A 138 -14.63 7.89 -0.97
N ARG A 139 -13.43 7.31 -0.79
CA ARG A 139 -12.39 7.84 0.08
C ARG A 139 -11.19 8.29 -0.75
N ARG A 140 -10.73 9.52 -0.52
CA ARG A 140 -9.55 10.03 -1.24
C ARG A 140 -8.31 9.27 -0.76
N ARG A 141 -7.50 8.81 -1.74
CA ARG A 141 -6.23 8.12 -1.47
C ARG A 141 -5.15 9.06 -0.94
N LYS A 142 -4.08 8.52 -0.39
CA LYS A 142 -2.86 9.27 -0.06
C LYS A 142 -2.39 10.10 -1.26
N PRO A 143 -1.98 11.37 -1.10
CA PRO A 143 -1.61 12.02 0.16
C PRO A 143 -2.77 12.69 0.92
N TYR A 144 -4.03 12.50 0.56
CA TYR A 144 -5.13 12.98 1.40
C TYR A 144 -5.16 12.23 2.73
N PRO A 145 -5.53 12.91 3.84
CA PRO A 145 -5.45 12.34 5.18
C PRO A 145 -6.60 11.40 5.53
N ASP A 146 -7.57 11.23 4.67
CA ASP A 146 -8.86 10.58 4.93
C ASP A 146 -8.75 9.21 5.61
N SER A 147 -7.80 8.37 5.18
CA SER A 147 -7.61 7.04 5.78
C SER A 147 -6.89 7.11 7.13
N VAL A 148 -5.96 8.05 7.32
CA VAL A 148 -5.32 8.30 8.62
C VAL A 148 -6.34 8.85 9.61
N ASP A 149 -7.15 9.83 9.19
CA ASP A 149 -8.21 10.39 10.04
C ASP A 149 -9.22 9.30 10.46
N ALA A 150 -9.60 8.38 9.55
CA ALA A 150 -10.46 7.25 9.89
C ALA A 150 -9.84 6.31 10.94
N VAL A 151 -8.53 6.05 10.87
CA VAL A 151 -7.81 5.29 11.91
C VAL A 151 -7.89 6.02 13.26
N MET A 152 -7.59 7.32 13.25
CA MET A 152 -7.60 8.15 14.46
C MET A 152 -8.98 8.21 15.11
N GLU A 153 -10.02 8.35 14.31
CA GLU A 153 -11.43 8.35 14.77
C GLU A 153 -11.81 7.01 15.36
N ASN A 154 -11.47 5.90 14.68
CA ASN A 154 -11.80 4.54 15.14
C ASN A 154 -11.26 4.27 16.54
N PHE A 155 -10.03 4.69 16.84
CA PHE A 155 -9.39 4.46 18.14
C PHE A 155 -9.54 5.64 19.12
N ARG A 156 -10.14 6.76 18.70
CA ARG A 156 -10.27 7.99 19.48
C ARG A 156 -8.92 8.51 20.01
N ILE A 157 -7.89 8.47 19.17
CA ILE A 157 -6.52 8.90 19.50
C ILE A 157 -6.29 10.30 18.95
N ALA A 158 -5.63 11.16 19.74
CA ALA A 158 -5.26 12.50 19.28
C ALA A 158 -4.05 12.45 18.33
N LYS A 159 -3.99 13.32 17.33
CA LYS A 159 -2.94 13.37 16.30
C LYS A 159 -1.50 13.41 16.88
N LYS A 160 -1.29 14.13 17.97
CA LYS A 160 0.00 14.22 18.67
C LYS A 160 0.49 12.89 19.27
N ASP A 161 -0.41 11.93 19.43
CA ASP A 161 -0.14 10.60 19.99
C ASP A 161 0.05 9.54 18.90
N ALA A 162 0.08 9.95 17.63
CA ALA A 162 0.24 9.08 16.47
C ALA A 162 1.55 9.35 15.74
N VAL A 163 2.10 8.31 15.12
CA VAL A 163 3.23 8.40 14.18
C VAL A 163 2.89 7.62 12.92
N TYR A 164 3.19 8.20 11.76
CA TYR A 164 3.11 7.55 10.45
C TYR A 164 4.49 7.07 10.02
N ILE A 165 4.58 5.87 9.48
CA ILE A 165 5.82 5.27 9.00
C ILE A 165 5.63 4.90 7.51
N GLY A 166 6.50 5.40 6.65
CA GLY A 166 6.43 5.17 5.21
C GLY A 166 7.75 5.46 4.52
N ASP A 167 7.90 4.99 3.26
CA ASP A 167 9.15 5.08 2.52
C ASP A 167 9.11 6.07 1.34
N SER A 168 7.97 6.74 1.12
CA SER A 168 7.75 7.59 -0.05
C SER A 168 7.39 9.04 0.30
N GLU A 169 7.56 9.94 -0.68
CA GLU A 169 7.11 11.34 -0.59
C GLU A 169 5.59 11.43 -0.33
N VAL A 170 4.81 10.48 -0.88
CA VAL A 170 3.36 10.42 -0.66
C VAL A 170 3.05 10.17 0.81
N ASP A 171 3.83 9.35 1.50
CA ASP A 171 3.66 9.06 2.92
C ASP A 171 3.98 10.27 3.79
N PHE A 172 5.10 10.93 3.47
CA PHE A 172 5.47 12.17 4.14
C PHE A 172 4.37 13.24 4.03
N GLN A 173 3.84 13.45 2.81
CA GLN A 173 2.75 14.40 2.57
C GLN A 173 1.46 13.96 3.27
N THR A 174 1.17 12.65 3.32
CA THR A 174 0.01 12.11 4.03
C THR A 174 0.07 12.44 5.52
N ALA A 175 1.22 12.19 6.14
CA ALA A 175 1.42 12.49 7.55
C ALA A 175 1.30 14.00 7.85
N GLN A 176 1.88 14.85 7.00
CA GLN A 176 1.75 16.31 7.11
C GLN A 176 0.28 16.74 6.99
N ASN A 177 -0.45 16.26 5.99
CA ASN A 177 -1.85 16.60 5.77
C ASN A 177 -2.75 16.09 6.91
N ALA A 178 -2.43 14.95 7.50
CA ALA A 178 -3.11 14.41 8.66
C ALA A 178 -2.72 15.13 9.97
N GLY A 179 -1.58 15.83 10.00
CA GLY A 179 -1.06 16.51 11.19
C GLY A 179 -0.54 15.54 12.25
N VAL A 180 0.07 14.44 11.83
CA VAL A 180 0.74 13.45 12.68
C VAL A 180 2.25 13.47 12.45
N ASP A 181 3.03 12.96 13.42
CA ASP A 181 4.48 12.82 13.25
C ASP A 181 4.78 11.75 12.18
N VAL A 182 5.94 11.85 11.51
CA VAL A 182 6.38 10.94 10.44
C VAL A 182 7.81 10.44 10.67
N ILE A 183 8.05 9.20 10.28
CA ILE A 183 9.36 8.51 10.25
C ILE A 183 9.54 7.91 8.86
#